data_7f583bcc38834f1b744d153d1fe0422e
#
_entry.id   7f583bcc38834f1b744d153d1fe0422e
#
_cell.length_a   1.000
_cell.length_b   1.000
_cell.length_c   1.000
_cell.angle_alpha   90.00
_cell.angle_beta   90.00
_cell.angle_gamma   90.00
#
_symmetry.space_group_name_H-M   'P 1'
#
loop_
_entity.id
_entity.type
_entity.pdbx_description
1 polymer ?
#
loop_
_entity_poly.entity_id
_entity_poly.type
_entity_poly.pdbx_seq_one_letter_code
_entity_poly.pdbx_strand_id
1 'polypeptide(L)'
;NLEYLEKQNAIAALILNHSGDKVLFVNQYRAGVHNYIYEVPAGLIENDEEPIIALEREVREETGYKREDYEILYDSNTGFLVSPGYTTEKIYLYIIKLKSDDIVPMELDLDETENLYTRWIDIRDAGKLTLDMKTIFSLHIYANLIK
;
A
#
# COMPACT_ATOMS: atom_id res chain seq x y z
N ASN A 1 24.87 -9.59 23.15
CA ASN A 1 24.76 -9.57 21.67
C ASN A 1 23.39 -9.14 21.26
N LEU A 2 23.32 -8.21 20.31
CA LEU A 2 22.07 -7.77 19.69
C LEU A 2 21.98 -8.38 18.29
N GLU A 3 20.86 -9.01 18.01
CA GLU A 3 20.57 -9.60 16.70
C GLU A 3 19.48 -8.80 15.99
N TYR A 4 19.60 -8.69 14.67
CA TYR A 4 18.60 -8.03 13.87
C TYR A 4 18.52 -8.68 12.47
N LEU A 5 17.40 -8.50 11.83
CA LEU A 5 17.13 -9.01 10.49
C LEU A 5 17.37 -7.90 9.47
N GLU A 6 18.27 -8.14 8.52
CA GLU A 6 18.37 -7.28 7.34
C GLU A 6 17.24 -7.60 6.37
N LYS A 7 16.48 -6.59 6.03
CA LYS A 7 15.33 -6.75 5.15
C LYS A 7 15.26 -5.58 4.16
N GLN A 8 14.86 -5.89 2.92
CA GLN A 8 14.61 -4.86 1.92
C GLN A 8 13.56 -3.88 2.39
N ASN A 9 13.73 -2.62 2.00
CA ASN A 9 12.72 -1.60 2.21
C ASN A 9 11.50 -1.88 1.32
N ALA A 10 10.38 -1.26 1.65
CA ALA A 10 9.13 -1.43 0.94
C ALA A 10 8.46 -0.09 0.69
N ILE A 11 7.53 -0.09 -0.24
CA ILE A 11 6.55 1.00 -0.40
C ILE A 11 5.19 0.51 0.08
N ALA A 12 4.35 1.44 0.48
CA ALA A 12 2.93 1.20 0.72
C ALA A 12 2.13 2.36 0.15
N ALA A 13 0.95 2.08 -0.40
CA ALA A 13 0.15 3.08 -1.08
C ALA A 13 -1.31 3.05 -0.58
N LEU A 14 -1.77 4.13 0.03
CA LEU A 14 -3.19 4.34 0.25
C LEU A 14 -3.78 4.87 -1.06
N ILE A 15 -4.66 4.10 -1.68
CA ILE A 15 -5.27 4.43 -2.97
C ILE A 15 -6.71 4.88 -2.76
N LEU A 16 -7.00 6.13 -3.11
CA LEU A 16 -8.32 6.72 -3.02
C LEU A 16 -8.99 6.71 -4.40
N ASN A 17 -10.31 6.51 -4.41
CA ASN A 17 -11.10 6.79 -5.60
C ASN A 17 -11.13 8.31 -5.86
N HIS A 18 -11.62 8.71 -7.03
CA HIS A 18 -11.65 10.14 -7.38
C HIS A 18 -12.50 10.96 -6.41
N SER A 19 -13.62 10.43 -5.96
CA SER A 19 -14.50 11.09 -4.99
C SER A 19 -13.89 11.22 -3.59
N GLY A 20 -12.89 10.41 -3.26
CA GLY A 20 -12.21 10.44 -1.96
C GLY A 20 -13.00 9.79 -0.83
N ASP A 21 -14.06 9.04 -1.14
CA ASP A 21 -14.91 8.37 -0.15
C ASP A 21 -14.62 6.89 0.01
N LYS A 22 -13.77 6.32 -0.86
CA LYS A 22 -13.38 4.90 -0.82
C LYS A 22 -11.87 4.75 -0.94
N VAL A 23 -11.37 3.70 -0.31
CA VAL A 23 -9.98 3.26 -0.40
C VAL A 23 -9.92 1.84 -0.96
N LEU A 24 -8.87 1.55 -1.73
CA LEU A 24 -8.65 0.24 -2.32
C LEU A 24 -7.76 -0.59 -1.40
N PHE A 25 -8.28 -1.69 -0.91
CA PHE A 25 -7.51 -2.66 -0.13
C PHE A 25 -7.22 -3.90 -0.95
N VAL A 26 -6.10 -4.52 -0.63
CA VAL A 26 -5.79 -5.89 -1.05
C VAL A 26 -6.10 -6.84 0.12
N ASN A 27 -6.57 -8.03 -0.19
CA ASN A 27 -6.74 -9.11 0.78
C ASN A 27 -5.62 -10.11 0.54
N GLN A 28 -4.80 -10.36 1.54
CA GLN A 28 -3.60 -11.16 1.40
C GLN A 28 -3.40 -12.06 2.61
N TYR A 29 -3.00 -13.32 2.35
CA TYR A 29 -2.61 -14.23 3.42
C TYR A 29 -1.28 -13.78 4.04
N ARG A 30 -1.25 -13.70 5.36
CA ARG A 30 -0.05 -13.35 6.12
C ARG A 30 0.26 -14.48 7.12
N ALA A 31 1.38 -15.15 6.88
CA ALA A 31 1.80 -16.28 7.70
C ALA A 31 1.99 -15.91 9.18
N GLY A 32 2.43 -14.70 9.48
CA GLY A 32 2.65 -14.25 10.86
C GLY A 32 1.40 -14.23 11.72
N VAL A 33 0.23 -14.11 11.10
CA VAL A 33 -1.07 -14.16 11.81
C VAL A 33 -1.91 -15.36 11.41
N HIS A 34 -1.40 -16.22 10.52
CA HIS A 34 -2.07 -17.40 10.00
C HIS A 34 -3.46 -17.12 9.43
N ASN A 35 -3.61 -15.96 8.76
CA ASN A 35 -4.92 -15.52 8.27
C ASN A 35 -4.77 -14.57 7.07
N TYR A 36 -5.88 -14.37 6.36
CA TYR A 36 -6.01 -13.30 5.38
C TYR A 36 -6.31 -12.00 6.09
N ILE A 37 -5.65 -10.92 5.67
CA ILE A 37 -5.91 -9.58 6.19
C ILE A 37 -6.15 -8.60 5.05
N TYR A 38 -6.93 -7.55 5.34
CA TYR A 38 -7.05 -6.39 4.47
C TYR A 38 -5.92 -5.42 4.77
N GLU A 39 -5.25 -4.96 3.73
CA GLU A 39 -4.18 -4.00 3.86
C GLU A 39 -4.07 -3.13 2.61
N VAL A 40 -3.41 -2.00 2.74
CA VAL A 40 -3.06 -1.19 1.56
C VAL A 40 -2.08 -1.95 0.67
N PRO A 41 -2.13 -1.77 -0.66
CA PRO A 41 -1.11 -2.32 -1.55
C PRO A 41 0.29 -1.94 -1.09
N ALA A 42 1.20 -2.91 -1.09
CA ALA A 42 2.57 -2.74 -0.64
C ALA A 42 3.47 -3.76 -1.30
N GLY A 43 4.74 -3.42 -1.45
CA GLY A 43 5.71 -4.35 -2.00
C GLY A 43 7.15 -3.91 -1.78
N LEU A 44 8.07 -4.84 -1.95
CA LEU A 44 9.48 -4.59 -1.72
C LEU A 44 10.07 -3.69 -2.81
N ILE A 45 10.96 -2.81 -2.39
CA ILE A 45 11.79 -2.02 -3.31
C ILE A 45 12.92 -2.94 -3.78
N GLU A 46 13.06 -3.10 -5.08
CA GLU A 46 14.12 -3.91 -5.68
C GLU A 46 15.47 -3.19 -5.62
N ASN A 47 16.56 -3.93 -5.82
CA ASN A 47 17.90 -3.36 -5.83
C ASN A 47 18.00 -2.25 -6.88
N ASP A 48 18.59 -1.11 -6.49
CA ASP A 48 18.78 0.08 -7.33
C ASP A 48 17.49 0.74 -7.84
N GLU A 49 16.33 0.34 -7.30
CA GLU A 49 15.04 0.93 -7.62
C GLU A 49 14.75 2.11 -6.70
N GLU A 50 14.35 3.25 -7.28
CA GLU A 50 13.87 4.38 -6.50
C GLU A 50 12.48 4.08 -5.91
N PRO A 51 12.13 4.58 -4.70
CA PRO A 51 10.83 4.32 -4.10
C PRO A 51 9.64 4.67 -4.99
N ILE A 52 9.71 5.79 -5.73
CA ILE A 52 8.62 6.21 -6.64
C ILE A 52 8.42 5.21 -7.79
N ILE A 53 9.49 4.60 -8.28
CA ILE A 53 9.43 3.59 -9.35
C ILE A 53 8.84 2.29 -8.79
N ALA A 54 9.22 1.92 -7.56
CA ALA A 54 8.61 0.79 -6.87
C ALA A 54 7.11 1.00 -6.66
N LEU A 55 6.69 2.22 -6.29
CA LEU A 55 5.28 2.58 -6.20
C LEU A 55 4.53 2.31 -7.51
N GLU A 56 5.04 2.83 -8.63
CA GLU A 56 4.41 2.67 -9.94
C GLU A 56 4.29 1.20 -10.32
N ARG A 57 5.35 0.43 -10.09
CA ARG A 57 5.38 -1.01 -10.39
C ARG A 57 4.38 -1.78 -9.52
N GLU A 58 4.42 -1.59 -8.21
CA GLU A 58 3.56 -2.33 -7.26
C GLU A 58 2.07 -1.98 -7.44
N VAL A 59 1.73 -0.71 -7.62
CA VAL A 59 0.35 -0.30 -7.89
C VAL A 59 -0.17 -0.97 -9.15
N ARG A 60 0.62 -1.00 -10.21
CA ARG A 60 0.23 -1.67 -11.45
C ARG A 60 0.08 -3.18 -11.26
N GLU A 61 1.04 -3.83 -10.61
CA GLU A 61 1.03 -5.28 -10.40
C GLU A 61 -0.11 -5.73 -9.50
N GLU A 62 -0.41 -5.00 -8.45
CA GLU A 62 -1.42 -5.39 -7.47
C GLU A 62 -2.83 -4.90 -7.80
N THR A 63 -2.98 -3.81 -8.54
CA THR A 63 -4.29 -3.19 -8.78
C THR A 63 -4.65 -2.97 -10.25
N GLY A 64 -3.68 -3.01 -11.14
CA GLY A 64 -3.88 -2.73 -12.56
C GLY A 64 -3.90 -1.25 -12.93
N TYR A 65 -3.81 -0.33 -11.98
CA TYR A 65 -3.74 1.10 -12.28
C TYR A 65 -2.32 1.52 -12.67
N LYS A 66 -2.23 2.36 -13.71
CA LYS A 66 -0.97 2.89 -14.24
C LYS A 66 -0.68 4.28 -13.69
N ARG A 67 0.56 4.74 -13.85
CA ARG A 67 0.98 6.05 -13.33
C ARG A 67 0.12 7.22 -13.83
N GLU A 68 -0.33 7.18 -15.07
CA GLU A 68 -1.20 8.21 -15.64
C GLU A 68 -2.62 8.23 -15.06
N ASP A 69 -3.03 7.18 -14.34
CA ASP A 69 -4.39 7.05 -13.80
C ASP A 69 -4.61 7.80 -12.49
N TYR A 70 -3.54 8.21 -11.82
CA TYR A 70 -3.64 8.82 -10.49
C TYR A 70 -2.68 10.00 -10.30
N GLU A 71 -2.98 10.80 -9.30
CA GLU A 71 -2.09 11.83 -8.77
C GLU A 71 -1.57 11.43 -7.39
N ILE A 72 -0.38 11.91 -7.05
CA ILE A 72 0.21 11.66 -5.72
C ILE A 72 -0.17 12.83 -4.81
N LEU A 73 -0.90 12.53 -3.74
CA LEU A 73 -1.30 13.51 -2.72
C LEU A 73 -0.28 13.64 -1.60
N TYR A 74 0.44 12.56 -1.32
CA TYR A 74 1.42 12.51 -0.24
C TYR A 74 2.54 11.56 -0.61
N ASP A 75 3.76 12.01 -0.37
CA ASP A 75 4.98 11.25 -0.50
C ASP A 75 5.77 11.47 0.80
N SER A 76 6.04 10.41 1.53
CA SER A 76 6.79 10.52 2.80
C SER A 76 8.22 11.01 2.61
N ASN A 77 8.77 10.89 1.40
CA ASN A 77 10.15 11.24 1.03
C ASN A 77 11.24 10.50 1.81
N THR A 78 10.91 9.99 2.96
CA THR A 78 11.81 9.21 3.82
C THR A 78 11.07 7.96 4.31
N GLY A 79 11.82 6.88 4.50
CA GLY A 79 11.26 5.64 5.00
C GLY A 79 10.93 5.71 6.48
N PHE A 80 9.74 5.24 6.85
CA PHE A 80 9.36 5.06 8.24
C PHE A 80 9.98 3.77 8.79
N LEU A 81 10.49 3.86 10.01
CA LEU A 81 11.02 2.69 10.71
C LEU A 81 9.86 1.78 11.13
N VAL A 82 9.90 0.52 10.73
CA VAL A 82 8.83 -0.45 11.03
C VAL A 82 9.01 -1.04 12.43
N SER A 83 10.16 -1.62 12.67
CA SER A 83 10.50 -2.23 13.96
C SER A 83 12.02 -2.18 14.17
N PRO A 84 12.57 -0.99 14.49
CA PRO A 84 14.02 -0.77 14.48
C PRO A 84 14.78 -1.56 15.56
N GLY A 85 14.07 -2.12 16.52
CA GLY A 85 14.69 -3.00 17.52
C GLY A 85 15.12 -4.34 16.96
N TYR A 86 14.62 -4.74 15.78
CA TYR A 86 14.93 -6.07 15.27
C TYR A 86 15.06 -6.18 13.74
N THR A 87 14.65 -5.18 12.98
CA THR A 87 14.77 -5.21 11.50
C THR A 87 15.24 -3.87 10.95
N THR A 88 15.93 -3.93 9.80
CA THR A 88 16.35 -2.75 9.05
C THR A 88 15.25 -2.17 8.18
N GLU A 89 14.09 -2.84 8.05
CA GLU A 89 13.02 -2.46 7.13
C GLU A 89 12.51 -1.05 7.37
N LYS A 90 12.39 -0.30 6.29
CA LYS A 90 11.69 0.98 6.23
C LYS A 90 10.58 0.89 5.21
N ILE A 91 9.48 1.60 5.46
CA ILE A 91 8.36 1.72 4.51
C ILE A 91 8.25 3.17 4.05
N TYR A 92 8.32 3.36 2.73
CA TYR A 92 8.04 4.63 2.07
C TYR A 92 6.54 4.68 1.78
N LEU A 93 5.86 5.65 2.35
CA LEU A 93 4.40 5.74 2.31
C LEU A 93 3.96 6.78 1.29
N TYR A 94 3.00 6.37 0.46
CA TYR A 94 2.35 7.23 -0.52
C TYR A 94 0.85 7.25 -0.31
N ILE A 95 0.23 8.37 -0.63
CA ILE A 95 -1.23 8.48 -0.76
C ILE A 95 -1.49 8.94 -2.18
N ILE A 96 -2.25 8.17 -2.92
CA ILE A 96 -2.58 8.44 -4.32
C ILE A 96 -4.09 8.47 -4.50
N LYS A 97 -4.54 9.22 -5.50
CA LYS A 97 -5.95 9.41 -5.80
C LYS A 97 -6.20 9.25 -7.29
N LEU A 98 -7.17 8.45 -7.65
CA LEU A 98 -7.55 8.28 -9.05
C LEU A 98 -8.04 9.61 -9.64
N LYS A 99 -7.67 9.87 -10.88
CA LYS A 99 -8.07 11.07 -11.62
C LYS A 99 -9.52 11.05 -12.04
N SER A 100 -10.13 9.87 -12.12
CA SER A 100 -11.55 9.66 -12.46
C SER A 100 -12.01 8.31 -11.90
N ASP A 101 -13.27 8.24 -11.49
CA ASP A 101 -13.90 6.96 -11.07
C ASP A 101 -14.26 6.07 -12.26
N ASP A 102 -14.16 6.60 -13.50
CA ASP A 102 -14.44 5.85 -14.71
C ASP A 102 -13.23 5.09 -15.27
N ILE A 103 -12.07 5.25 -14.67
CA ILE A 103 -10.87 4.54 -15.10
C ILE A 103 -11.01 3.05 -14.80
N VAL A 104 -10.84 2.24 -15.84
CA VAL A 104 -10.85 0.77 -15.72
C VAL A 104 -9.40 0.29 -15.58
N PRO A 105 -9.06 -0.37 -14.48
CA PRO A 105 -7.72 -0.90 -14.31
C PRO A 105 -7.45 -2.04 -15.30
N MET A 106 -6.17 -2.27 -15.62
CA MET A 106 -5.77 -3.40 -16.44
C MET A 106 -6.07 -4.72 -15.70
N GLU A 107 -6.38 -5.77 -16.46
CA GLU A 107 -6.47 -7.12 -15.89
C GLU A 107 -5.10 -7.53 -15.34
N LEU A 108 -5.14 -8.14 -14.16
CA LEU A 108 -3.94 -8.64 -13.51
C LEU A 108 -3.62 -10.04 -14.04
N ASP A 109 -2.37 -10.23 -14.46
CA ASP A 109 -1.82 -11.53 -14.80
C ASP A 109 -1.26 -12.16 -13.52
N LEU A 110 -2.17 -12.70 -12.69
CA LEU A 110 -1.80 -13.32 -11.43
C LEU A 110 -1.46 -14.79 -11.64
N ASP A 111 -0.31 -15.21 -11.14
CA ASP A 111 0.05 -16.61 -11.03
C ASP A 111 -0.99 -17.36 -10.17
N GLU A 112 -1.19 -18.66 -10.44
CA GLU A 112 -2.15 -19.49 -9.68
C GLU A 112 -1.89 -19.49 -8.17
N THR A 113 -0.69 -19.09 -7.74
CA THR A 113 -0.28 -18.99 -6.33
C THR A 113 -0.53 -17.60 -5.73
N GLU A 114 -0.81 -16.59 -6.56
CA GLU A 114 -1.06 -15.22 -6.12
C GLU A 114 -2.57 -14.92 -6.05
N ASN A 115 -3.21 -15.41 -5.01
CA ASN A 115 -4.60 -15.07 -4.70
C ASN A 115 -4.67 -13.67 -4.08
N LEU A 116 -4.55 -12.65 -4.93
CA LEU A 116 -4.68 -11.26 -4.52
C LEU A 116 -6.06 -10.75 -4.92
N TYR A 117 -6.88 -10.38 -3.94
CA TYR A 117 -8.18 -9.77 -4.17
C TYR A 117 -8.13 -8.30 -3.78
N THR A 118 -8.57 -7.42 -4.66
CA THR A 118 -8.77 -6.00 -4.37
C THR A 118 -10.23 -5.73 -4.04
N ARG A 119 -10.45 -4.80 -3.12
CA ARG A 119 -11.80 -4.38 -2.75
C ARG A 119 -11.83 -2.90 -2.40
N TRP A 120 -12.77 -2.18 -2.96
CA TRP A 120 -13.07 -0.82 -2.57
C TRP A 120 -13.87 -0.81 -1.25
N ILE A 121 -13.38 -0.08 -0.27
CA ILE A 121 -13.96 0.01 1.07
C ILE A 121 -14.32 1.47 1.34
N ASP A 122 -15.50 1.71 1.89
CA ASP A 122 -15.86 3.04 2.37
C ASP A 122 -14.82 3.50 3.40
N ILE A 123 -14.29 4.70 3.23
CA ILE A 123 -13.21 5.20 4.07
C ILE A 123 -13.60 5.26 5.56
N ARG A 124 -14.89 5.42 5.86
CA ARG A 124 -15.40 5.43 7.23
C ARG A 124 -15.29 4.07 7.92
N ASP A 125 -15.27 3.00 7.14
CA ASP A 125 -15.21 1.62 7.64
C ASP A 125 -13.80 1.03 7.56
N ALA A 126 -12.93 1.63 6.76
CA ALA A 126 -11.62 1.08 6.44
C ALA A 126 -10.77 0.75 7.68
N GLY A 127 -10.72 1.65 8.65
CA GLY A 127 -9.96 1.45 9.87
C GLY A 127 -10.52 0.37 10.81
N LYS A 128 -11.74 -0.11 10.55
CA LYS A 128 -12.38 -1.17 11.34
C LYS A 128 -12.11 -2.57 10.77
N LEU A 129 -11.67 -2.65 9.53
CA LEU A 129 -11.51 -3.91 8.80
C LEU A 129 -10.12 -4.51 8.92
N THR A 130 -9.17 -3.79 9.51
CA THR A 130 -7.79 -4.24 9.57
C THR A 130 -7.09 -3.78 10.85
N LEU A 131 -6.13 -4.58 11.29
CA LEU A 131 -5.19 -4.22 12.35
C LEU A 131 -3.79 -3.98 11.78
N ASP A 132 -3.64 -3.96 10.46
CA ASP A 132 -2.36 -3.69 9.82
C ASP A 132 -1.90 -2.25 10.09
N MET A 133 -0.75 -2.12 10.75
CA MET A 133 -0.24 -0.83 11.22
C MET A 133 -0.03 0.18 10.09
N LYS A 134 0.58 -0.24 8.96
CA LYS A 134 0.84 0.67 7.84
C LYS A 134 -0.45 1.20 7.22
N THR A 135 -1.50 0.36 7.17
CA THR A 135 -2.83 0.76 6.68
C THR A 135 -3.47 1.77 7.62
N ILE A 136 -3.50 1.49 8.92
CA ILE A 136 -4.08 2.40 9.93
C ILE A 136 -3.31 3.73 9.93
N PHE A 137 -1.98 3.67 9.85
CA PHE A 137 -1.14 4.86 9.82
C PHE A 137 -1.41 5.71 8.57
N SER A 138 -1.55 5.10 7.40
CA SER A 138 -1.85 5.81 6.16
C SER A 138 -3.22 6.50 6.20
N LEU A 139 -4.22 5.85 6.76
CA LEU A 139 -5.55 6.44 6.97
C LEU A 139 -5.48 7.65 7.92
N HIS A 140 -4.67 7.54 8.96
CA HIS A 140 -4.47 8.65 9.90
C HIS A 140 -3.79 9.85 9.24
N ILE A 141 -2.74 9.61 8.46
CA ILE A 141 -2.08 10.68 7.69
C ILE A 141 -3.08 11.35 6.76
N TYR A 142 -3.85 10.58 6.00
CA TYR A 142 -4.85 11.13 5.09
C TYR A 142 -5.88 11.99 5.82
N ALA A 143 -6.39 11.51 6.94
CA ALA A 143 -7.37 12.27 7.74
C ALA A 143 -6.82 13.63 8.19
N ASN A 144 -5.51 13.72 8.42
CA ASN A 144 -4.87 14.99 8.78
C ASN A 144 -4.56 15.90 7.59
N LEU A 145 -4.39 15.33 6.38
CA LEU A 145 -4.18 16.14 5.17
C LEU A 145 -5.44 16.88 4.73
N ILE A 146 -6.61 16.34 4.98
CA ILE A 146 -7.90 16.90 4.53
C ILE A 146 -8.60 17.78 5.56
N LYS A 147 -7.97 18.01 6.70
CA LYS A 147 -8.46 18.95 7.71
C LYS A 147 -8.29 20.41 7.25
#